data_442a218ddb10ea1906a214683cdcc3c6
#
_entry.id   442a218ddb10ea1906a214683cdcc3c6
#
_cell.length_a   1.000
_cell.length_b   1.000
_cell.length_c   1.000
_cell.angle_alpha   90.00
_cell.angle_beta   90.00
_cell.angle_gamma   90.00
#
_symmetry.space_group_name_H-M   'P 1'
#
loop_
_entity.id
_entity.type
_entity.pdbx_description
1 polymer ?
#
loop_
_entity_poly.entity_id
_entity_poly.type
_entity_poly.pdbx_seq_one_letter_code
_entity_poly.pdbx_strand_id
1 'polypeptide(L)'
;ELFIAARELGQTSQLSGALADSAAAPAVRAKVITDVFGPSMAPATVGLLTNAVQQRWSSASDLIDGIEELAVRAATIASDADVESELFEFSRTVAANPELELALGSRLGDASAKGDLVAKLLTGRASEATVLVASSLVQQPRERRVRQLLSRAIRIVADERGRAVATVTAAAALSAEQASRLTELLSRRYGTKISLNTVIDPTVVGGLRVQIADDVIDMSVSSRLADLRQRLAG
;
A
#
# COMPACT_ATOMS: atom_id res chain seq x y z
N GLU A 1 -5.46 16.74 1.37
CA GLU A 1 -6.86 16.91 0.99
C GLU A 1 -7.49 15.58 0.51
N LEU A 2 -6.90 14.83 -0.46
CA LEU A 2 -7.46 13.56 -0.97
C LEU A 2 -7.69 12.52 0.14
N PHE A 3 -6.75 12.35 1.10
CA PHE A 3 -6.96 11.47 2.24
C PHE A 3 -8.12 11.92 3.15
N ILE A 4 -8.33 13.24 3.26
CA ILE A 4 -9.47 13.79 4.01
C ILE A 4 -10.76 13.43 3.29
N ALA A 5 -10.85 13.65 1.97
CA ALA A 5 -12.00 13.29 1.17
C ALA A 5 -12.33 11.79 1.25
N ALA A 6 -11.33 10.91 1.13
CA ALA A 6 -11.51 9.47 1.27
C ALA A 6 -12.10 9.10 2.63
N ARG A 7 -11.64 9.75 3.70
CA ARG A 7 -12.12 9.52 5.06
C ARG A 7 -13.56 9.99 5.25
N GLU A 8 -13.90 11.18 4.80
CA GLU A 8 -15.28 11.72 4.88
C GLU A 8 -16.27 10.85 4.10
N LEU A 9 -15.88 10.41 2.89
CA LEU A 9 -16.67 9.46 2.10
C LEU A 9 -16.83 8.11 2.81
N GLY A 10 -15.78 7.63 3.47
CA GLY A 10 -15.82 6.40 4.26
C GLY A 10 -16.73 6.46 5.48
N GLN A 11 -16.88 7.64 6.07
CA GLN A 11 -17.77 7.88 7.21
C GLN A 11 -19.24 8.14 6.79
N THR A 12 -19.47 8.54 5.54
CA THR A 12 -20.78 8.91 5.02
C THR A 12 -21.22 7.92 3.94
N SER A 13 -21.76 6.76 4.37
CA SER A 13 -22.14 5.67 3.46
C SER A 13 -23.20 6.07 2.41
N GLN A 14 -24.11 6.99 2.74
CA GLN A 14 -25.10 7.48 1.79
C GLN A 14 -24.44 8.29 0.67
N LEU A 15 -23.48 9.16 1.00
CA LEU A 15 -22.77 9.95 0.01
C LEU A 15 -21.90 9.09 -0.87
N SER A 16 -21.08 8.21 -0.28
CA SER A 16 -20.21 7.31 -1.05
C SER A 16 -21.00 6.33 -1.92
N GLY A 17 -22.16 5.84 -1.43
CA GLY A 17 -23.07 5.01 -2.21
C GLY A 17 -23.65 5.75 -3.43
N ALA A 18 -24.12 6.98 -3.25
CA ALA A 18 -24.64 7.80 -4.35
C ALA A 18 -23.56 8.16 -5.38
N LEU A 19 -22.32 8.40 -4.95
CA LEU A 19 -21.20 8.69 -5.85
C LEU A 19 -20.66 7.46 -6.60
N ALA A 20 -20.83 6.26 -6.06
CA ALA A 20 -20.46 5.01 -6.70
C ALA A 20 -21.59 4.42 -7.57
N ASP A 21 -22.81 4.95 -7.47
CA ASP A 21 -23.97 4.45 -8.23
C ASP A 21 -23.76 4.64 -9.72
N SER A 22 -23.60 3.53 -10.44
CA SER A 22 -23.44 3.52 -11.90
C SER A 22 -24.70 3.90 -12.67
N ALA A 23 -25.89 3.91 -12.03
CA ALA A 23 -27.12 4.35 -12.62
C ALA A 23 -27.26 5.89 -12.63
N ALA A 24 -26.58 6.58 -11.72
CA ALA A 24 -26.52 8.04 -11.71
C ALA A 24 -25.62 8.57 -12.83
N ALA A 25 -26.10 9.61 -13.53
CA ALA A 25 -25.32 10.23 -14.61
C ALA A 25 -23.96 10.77 -14.08
N PRO A 26 -22.84 10.57 -14.80
CA PRO A 26 -21.52 11.02 -14.34
C PRO A 26 -21.46 12.53 -14.00
N ALA A 27 -22.18 13.37 -14.75
CA ALA A 27 -22.25 14.80 -14.50
C ALA A 27 -22.94 15.14 -13.17
N VAL A 28 -23.94 14.35 -12.74
CA VAL A 28 -24.62 14.52 -11.45
C VAL A 28 -23.66 14.19 -10.31
N ARG A 29 -22.94 13.08 -10.42
CA ARG A 29 -21.94 12.67 -9.41
C ARG A 29 -20.81 13.70 -9.31
N ALA A 30 -20.34 14.22 -10.44
CA ALA A 30 -19.36 15.31 -10.49
C ALA A 30 -19.84 16.59 -9.79
N LYS A 31 -21.12 16.97 -10.02
CA LYS A 31 -21.73 18.13 -9.36
C LYS A 31 -21.77 17.96 -7.85
N VAL A 32 -22.13 16.78 -7.35
CA VAL A 32 -22.14 16.49 -5.90
C VAL A 32 -20.75 16.71 -5.29
N ILE A 33 -19.67 16.23 -5.94
CA ILE A 33 -18.29 16.48 -5.48
C ILE A 33 -18.00 17.98 -5.42
N THR A 34 -18.37 18.73 -6.45
CA THR A 34 -18.12 20.17 -6.49
C THR A 34 -18.88 20.90 -5.40
N ASP A 35 -20.14 20.54 -5.17
CA ASP A 35 -20.99 21.16 -4.16
C ASP A 35 -20.50 20.83 -2.72
N VAL A 36 -20.02 19.61 -2.47
CA VAL A 36 -19.59 19.16 -1.12
C VAL A 36 -18.17 19.60 -0.81
N PHE A 37 -17.22 19.36 -1.71
CA PHE A 37 -15.78 19.56 -1.46
C PHE A 37 -15.24 20.88 -2.02
N GLY A 38 -15.92 21.47 -3.02
CA GLY A 38 -15.47 22.72 -3.65
C GLY A 38 -15.21 23.88 -2.70
N PRO A 39 -16.04 24.10 -1.65
CA PRO A 39 -15.82 25.19 -0.71
C PRO A 39 -14.59 25.04 0.19
N SER A 40 -14.09 23.81 0.39
CA SER A 40 -13.06 23.48 1.39
C SER A 40 -11.75 22.93 0.82
N MET A 41 -11.72 22.57 -0.47
CA MET A 41 -10.56 21.94 -1.11
C MET A 41 -10.08 22.72 -2.33
N ALA A 42 -8.79 22.55 -2.63
CA ALA A 42 -8.16 23.17 -3.80
C ALA A 42 -8.81 22.69 -5.12
N PRO A 43 -8.89 23.54 -6.15
CA PRO A 43 -9.51 23.18 -7.43
C PRO A 43 -8.90 21.93 -8.08
N ALA A 44 -7.59 21.72 -7.92
CA ALA A 44 -6.91 20.52 -8.41
C ALA A 44 -7.42 19.24 -7.73
N THR A 45 -7.62 19.27 -6.42
CA THR A 45 -8.17 18.15 -5.64
C THR A 45 -9.59 17.85 -6.05
N VAL A 46 -10.44 18.90 -6.17
CA VAL A 46 -11.83 18.77 -6.64
C VAL A 46 -11.86 18.19 -8.05
N GLY A 47 -10.95 18.60 -8.92
CA GLY A 47 -10.81 18.06 -10.27
C GLY A 47 -10.50 16.58 -10.28
N LEU A 48 -9.56 16.11 -9.44
CA LEU A 48 -9.22 14.70 -9.30
C LEU A 48 -10.41 13.89 -8.75
N LEU A 49 -11.08 14.37 -7.72
CA LEU A 49 -12.27 13.73 -7.14
C LEU A 49 -13.41 13.64 -8.16
N THR A 50 -13.64 14.71 -8.92
CA THR A 50 -14.63 14.77 -10.00
C THR A 50 -14.35 13.73 -11.07
N ASN A 51 -13.09 13.62 -11.53
CA ASN A 51 -12.69 12.61 -12.50
C ASN A 51 -12.87 11.18 -11.95
N ALA A 52 -12.52 10.96 -10.66
CA ALA A 52 -12.68 9.65 -10.02
C ALA A 52 -14.15 9.21 -9.96
N VAL A 53 -15.07 10.08 -9.53
CA VAL A 53 -16.50 9.72 -9.42
C VAL A 53 -17.20 9.59 -10.76
N GLN A 54 -16.65 10.10 -11.84
CA GLN A 54 -17.18 9.91 -13.20
C GLN A 54 -16.89 8.50 -13.74
N GLN A 55 -15.91 7.80 -13.20
CA GLN A 55 -15.61 6.42 -13.57
C GLN A 55 -16.67 5.46 -13.02
N ARG A 56 -16.66 4.22 -13.53
CA ARG A 56 -17.54 3.14 -13.05
C ARG A 56 -16.83 2.39 -11.92
N TRP A 57 -17.49 2.28 -10.79
CA TRP A 57 -16.99 1.57 -9.63
C TRP A 57 -17.91 0.39 -9.32
N SER A 58 -17.34 -0.72 -8.84
CA SER A 58 -18.11 -1.91 -8.45
C SER A 58 -18.84 -1.70 -7.12
N SER A 59 -18.29 -0.85 -6.26
CA SER A 59 -18.83 -0.52 -4.95
C SER A 59 -18.37 0.85 -4.45
N ALA A 60 -19.03 1.37 -3.41
CA ALA A 60 -18.58 2.56 -2.69
C ALA A 60 -17.18 2.36 -2.06
N SER A 61 -16.87 1.14 -1.61
CA SER A 61 -15.56 0.81 -1.07
C SER A 61 -14.46 0.94 -2.13
N ASP A 62 -14.71 0.48 -3.35
CA ASP A 62 -13.74 0.57 -4.45
C ASP A 62 -13.49 2.02 -4.88
N LEU A 63 -14.54 2.86 -4.88
CA LEU A 63 -14.39 4.30 -5.11
C LEU A 63 -13.45 4.92 -4.05
N ILE A 64 -13.68 4.64 -2.76
CA ILE A 64 -12.85 5.17 -1.68
C ILE A 64 -11.42 4.65 -1.79
N ASP A 65 -11.24 3.36 -2.13
CA ASP A 65 -9.92 2.76 -2.38
C ASP A 65 -9.19 3.43 -3.54
N GLY A 66 -9.91 3.80 -4.60
CA GLY A 66 -9.36 4.56 -5.73
C GLY A 66 -8.94 5.98 -5.34
N ILE A 67 -9.71 6.66 -4.49
CA ILE A 67 -9.33 7.99 -3.98
C ILE A 67 -8.12 7.90 -3.03
N GLU A 68 -8.05 6.88 -2.16
CA GLU A 68 -6.85 6.61 -1.36
C GLU A 68 -5.62 6.37 -2.24
N GLU A 69 -5.77 5.60 -3.32
CA GLU A 69 -4.69 5.36 -4.28
C GLU A 69 -4.22 6.65 -4.94
N LEU A 70 -5.14 7.51 -5.40
CA LEU A 70 -4.81 8.83 -5.94
C LEU A 70 -4.05 9.69 -4.91
N ALA A 71 -4.43 9.61 -3.62
CA ALA A 71 -3.74 10.34 -2.56
C ALA A 71 -2.30 9.85 -2.36
N VAL A 72 -2.06 8.53 -2.38
CA VAL A 72 -0.71 7.94 -2.29
C VAL A 72 0.13 8.33 -3.50
N ARG A 73 -0.41 8.23 -4.74
CA ARG A 73 0.28 8.64 -5.96
C ARG A 73 0.66 10.12 -5.93
N ALA A 74 -0.28 10.99 -5.55
CA ALA A 74 -0.02 12.43 -5.43
C ALA A 74 1.08 12.76 -4.41
N ALA A 75 1.09 12.09 -3.24
CA ALA A 75 2.14 12.25 -2.25
C ALA A 75 3.51 11.76 -2.77
N THR A 76 3.52 10.67 -3.56
CA THR A 76 4.74 10.12 -4.18
C THR A 76 5.32 11.05 -5.24
N ILE A 77 4.46 11.63 -6.10
CA ILE A 77 4.86 12.57 -7.16
C ILE A 77 5.42 13.87 -6.55
N ALA A 78 4.84 14.31 -5.44
CA ALA A 78 5.25 15.54 -4.76
C ALA A 78 6.56 15.39 -3.94
N SER A 79 7.18 14.20 -3.91
CA SER A 79 8.34 13.91 -3.08
C SER A 79 9.47 13.27 -3.88
N ASP A 80 10.68 13.79 -3.71
CA ASP A 80 11.91 13.18 -4.23
C ASP A 80 12.49 12.09 -3.30
N ALA A 81 11.91 11.91 -2.09
CA ALA A 81 12.36 10.92 -1.11
C ALA A 81 12.03 9.49 -1.55
N ASP A 82 12.74 8.51 -0.99
CA ASP A 82 12.46 7.10 -1.24
C ASP A 82 11.32 6.59 -0.34
N VAL A 83 10.10 7.11 -0.61
CA VAL A 83 8.86 6.78 0.11
C VAL A 83 8.62 5.27 0.17
N GLU A 84 9.01 4.52 -0.88
CA GLU A 84 8.86 3.07 -0.93
C GLU A 84 9.66 2.37 0.18
N SER A 85 10.97 2.66 0.24
CA SER A 85 11.88 2.08 1.26
C SER A 85 11.48 2.51 2.68
N GLU A 86 11.09 3.76 2.87
CA GLU A 86 10.65 4.28 4.16
C GLU A 86 9.36 3.61 4.66
N LEU A 87 8.35 3.42 3.78
CA LEU A 87 7.14 2.67 4.10
C LEU A 87 7.43 1.20 4.40
N PHE A 88 8.38 0.61 3.69
CA PHE A 88 8.78 -0.77 3.93
C PHE A 88 9.44 -0.95 5.29
N GLU A 89 10.37 -0.07 5.68
CA GLU A 89 10.98 -0.07 7.00
C GLU A 89 9.94 0.12 8.12
N PHE A 90 8.98 1.02 7.91
CA PHE A 90 7.87 1.18 8.85
C PHE A 90 7.00 -0.08 8.93
N SER A 91 6.70 -0.72 7.81
CA SER A 91 5.98 -2.00 7.78
C SER A 91 6.70 -3.11 8.55
N ARG A 92 8.03 -3.17 8.46
CA ARG A 92 8.86 -4.09 9.25
C ARG A 92 8.79 -3.77 10.74
N THR A 93 8.84 -2.49 11.09
CA THR A 93 8.71 -2.04 12.49
C THR A 93 7.37 -2.48 13.08
N VAL A 94 6.27 -2.31 12.33
CA VAL A 94 4.94 -2.77 12.75
C VAL A 94 4.91 -4.30 12.90
N ALA A 95 5.49 -5.04 11.94
CA ALA A 95 5.53 -6.50 11.99
C ALA A 95 6.36 -7.05 13.15
N ALA A 96 7.42 -6.35 13.55
CA ALA A 96 8.26 -6.72 14.69
C ALA A 96 7.63 -6.37 16.05
N ASN A 97 6.55 -5.57 16.08
CA ASN A 97 5.91 -5.08 17.31
C ASN A 97 4.40 -5.40 17.31
N PRO A 98 3.99 -6.58 17.78
CA PRO A 98 2.58 -7.00 17.77
C PRO A 98 1.65 -6.03 18.53
N GLU A 99 2.13 -5.41 19.60
CA GLU A 99 1.35 -4.41 20.36
C GLU A 99 1.08 -3.16 19.50
N LEU A 100 2.07 -2.70 18.71
CA LEU A 100 1.90 -1.60 17.78
C LEU A 100 0.91 -1.97 16.68
N GLU A 101 1.02 -3.16 16.09
CA GLU A 101 0.07 -3.64 15.08
C GLU A 101 -1.35 -3.68 15.64
N LEU A 102 -1.52 -4.17 16.88
CA LEU A 102 -2.82 -4.22 17.54
C LEU A 102 -3.37 -2.81 17.82
N ALA A 103 -2.54 -1.89 18.33
CA ALA A 103 -2.94 -0.52 18.65
C ALA A 103 -3.40 0.23 17.37
N LEU A 104 -2.63 0.12 16.29
CA LEU A 104 -2.96 0.76 15.01
C LEU A 104 -4.16 0.11 14.32
N GLY A 105 -4.35 -1.21 14.46
CA GLY A 105 -5.45 -1.98 13.86
C GLY A 105 -6.75 -1.96 14.66
N SER A 106 -6.72 -1.49 15.91
CA SER A 106 -7.90 -1.49 16.79
C SER A 106 -9.05 -0.66 16.21
N ARG A 107 -10.27 -1.18 16.26
CA ARG A 107 -11.47 -0.44 15.86
C ARG A 107 -11.98 0.51 16.95
N LEU A 108 -11.58 0.30 18.19
CA LEU A 108 -12.02 1.06 19.35
C LEU A 108 -11.19 2.31 19.63
N GLY A 109 -10.03 2.45 19.00
CA GLY A 109 -9.14 3.59 19.19
C GLY A 109 -9.56 4.80 18.36
N ASP A 110 -9.30 5.99 18.88
CA ASP A 110 -9.47 7.25 18.15
C ASP A 110 -8.60 7.26 16.89
N ALA A 111 -9.21 7.58 15.74
CA ALA A 111 -8.55 7.59 14.44
C ALA A 111 -7.43 8.66 14.38
N SER A 112 -7.67 9.84 14.97
CA SER A 112 -6.67 10.91 15.01
C SER A 112 -5.48 10.50 15.87
N ALA A 113 -5.73 9.91 17.06
CA ALA A 113 -4.67 9.45 17.94
C ALA A 113 -3.75 8.40 17.30
N LYS A 114 -4.29 7.53 16.43
CA LYS A 114 -3.47 6.56 15.66
C LYS A 114 -2.60 7.28 14.63
N GLY A 115 -3.17 8.24 13.90
CA GLY A 115 -2.42 9.05 12.97
C GLY A 115 -1.29 9.82 13.66
N ASP A 116 -1.58 10.44 14.80
CA ASP A 116 -0.61 11.18 15.61
C ASP A 116 0.50 10.27 16.14
N LEU A 117 0.16 9.05 16.55
CA LEU A 117 1.14 8.06 16.98
C LEU A 117 2.12 7.72 15.85
N VAL A 118 1.59 7.43 14.65
CA VAL A 118 2.42 7.15 13.47
C VAL A 118 3.26 8.36 13.08
N ALA A 119 2.68 9.56 13.08
CA ALA A 119 3.41 10.79 12.81
C ALA A 119 4.57 10.98 13.79
N LYS A 120 4.36 10.79 15.10
CA LYS A 120 5.41 10.87 16.12
C LYS A 120 6.52 9.83 15.93
N LEU A 121 6.17 8.61 15.53
CA LEU A 121 7.15 7.54 15.29
C LEU A 121 8.04 7.82 14.08
N LEU A 122 7.50 8.46 13.05
CA LEU A 122 8.17 8.69 11.76
C LEU A 122 8.80 10.08 11.63
N THR A 123 8.37 11.09 12.39
CA THR A 123 8.94 12.44 12.31
C THR A 123 10.43 12.42 12.61
N GLY A 124 11.21 13.01 11.71
CA GLY A 124 12.67 13.04 11.77
C GLY A 124 13.37 11.72 11.35
N ARG A 125 12.60 10.70 10.96
CA ARG A 125 13.12 9.40 10.49
C ARG A 125 12.68 9.06 9.07
N ALA A 126 11.61 9.68 8.59
CA ALA A 126 11.07 9.50 7.26
C ALA A 126 10.66 10.86 6.67
N SER A 127 10.45 10.88 5.36
CA SER A 127 10.00 12.06 4.63
C SER A 127 8.57 12.47 5.03
N GLU A 128 8.21 13.72 4.80
CA GLU A 128 6.86 14.23 5.03
C GLU A 128 5.81 13.44 4.24
N ALA A 129 6.15 13.01 3.02
CA ALA A 129 5.27 12.19 2.19
C ALA A 129 4.98 10.84 2.85
N THR A 130 6.00 10.16 3.39
CA THR A 130 5.84 8.90 4.10
C THR A 130 5.05 9.06 5.39
N VAL A 131 5.33 10.11 6.16
CA VAL A 131 4.56 10.45 7.36
C VAL A 131 3.09 10.65 7.01
N LEU A 132 2.81 11.46 5.97
CA LEU A 132 1.45 11.73 5.49
C LEU A 132 0.72 10.46 5.08
N VAL A 133 1.34 9.63 4.23
CA VAL A 133 0.74 8.38 3.73
C VAL A 133 0.47 7.42 4.88
N ALA A 134 1.47 7.11 5.70
CA ALA A 134 1.33 6.13 6.77
C ALA A 134 0.33 6.57 7.84
N SER A 135 0.38 7.84 8.30
CA SER A 135 -0.54 8.36 9.30
C SER A 135 -1.98 8.43 8.79
N SER A 136 -2.19 8.78 7.50
CA SER A 136 -3.53 8.85 6.93
C SER A 136 -4.16 7.47 6.77
N LEU A 137 -3.41 6.47 6.32
CA LEU A 137 -3.91 5.11 6.11
C LEU A 137 -4.34 4.42 7.42
N VAL A 138 -3.61 4.62 8.52
CA VAL A 138 -3.97 4.00 9.82
C VAL A 138 -5.18 4.65 10.48
N GLN A 139 -5.55 5.85 10.07
CA GLN A 139 -6.75 6.52 10.57
C GLN A 139 -8.04 5.86 10.07
N GLN A 140 -7.99 5.17 8.92
CA GLN A 140 -9.17 4.51 8.35
C GLN A 140 -8.82 3.12 7.79
N PRO A 141 -8.53 2.13 8.63
CA PRO A 141 -8.11 0.80 8.18
C PRO A 141 -9.22 0.01 7.44
N ARG A 142 -10.51 0.32 7.62
CA ARG A 142 -11.67 -0.29 6.94
C ARG A 142 -11.57 -1.81 6.84
N GLU A 143 -11.44 -2.53 7.95
CA GLU A 143 -11.32 -3.99 8.03
C GLU A 143 -10.01 -4.60 7.51
N ARG A 144 -9.09 -3.78 6.95
CA ARG A 144 -7.78 -4.25 6.51
C ARG A 144 -6.79 -4.25 7.68
N ARG A 145 -5.90 -5.23 7.71
CA ARG A 145 -4.75 -5.22 8.65
C ARG A 145 -3.78 -4.11 8.26
N VAL A 146 -3.14 -3.47 9.24
CA VAL A 146 -2.20 -2.37 9.00
C VAL A 146 -1.10 -2.77 8.01
N ARG A 147 -0.56 -3.98 8.13
CA ARG A 147 0.45 -4.49 7.19
C ARG A 147 -0.07 -4.61 5.76
N GLN A 148 -1.34 -4.94 5.56
CA GLN A 148 -1.95 -4.98 4.21
C GLN A 148 -2.09 -3.58 3.62
N LEU A 149 -2.46 -2.58 4.44
CA LEU A 149 -2.51 -1.17 4.03
C LEU A 149 -1.14 -0.69 3.57
N LEU A 150 -0.11 -0.91 4.39
CA LEU A 150 1.26 -0.51 4.08
C LEU A 150 1.80 -1.24 2.84
N SER A 151 1.57 -2.56 2.72
CA SER A 151 1.97 -3.32 1.53
C SER A 151 1.29 -2.83 0.25
N ARG A 152 0.01 -2.43 0.33
CA ARG A 152 -0.68 -1.81 -0.80
C ARG A 152 -0.06 -0.46 -1.16
N ALA A 153 0.20 0.40 -0.17
CA ALA A 153 0.83 1.70 -0.41
C ALA A 153 2.22 1.56 -1.05
N ILE A 154 3.05 0.64 -0.56
CA ILE A 154 4.38 0.34 -1.14
C ILE A 154 4.26 -0.04 -2.62
N ARG A 155 3.29 -0.90 -2.97
CA ARG A 155 3.05 -1.28 -4.38
C ARG A 155 2.62 -0.09 -5.25
N ILE A 156 1.73 0.77 -4.74
CA ILE A 156 1.28 1.97 -5.46
C ILE A 156 2.45 2.92 -5.70
N VAL A 157 3.30 3.14 -4.69
CA VAL A 157 4.50 3.99 -4.79
C VAL A 157 5.49 3.44 -5.81
N ALA A 158 5.73 2.12 -5.78
CA ALA A 158 6.63 1.47 -6.74
C ALA A 158 6.08 1.56 -8.18
N ASP A 159 4.78 1.30 -8.36
CA ASP A 159 4.11 1.39 -9.65
C ASP A 159 4.18 2.81 -10.23
N GLU A 160 3.95 3.84 -9.40
CA GLU A 160 4.09 5.24 -9.79
C GLU A 160 5.50 5.57 -10.30
N ARG A 161 6.52 4.88 -9.79
CA ARG A 161 7.91 4.99 -10.23
C ARG A 161 8.30 4.01 -11.35
N GLY A 162 7.32 3.31 -11.94
CA GLY A 162 7.53 2.31 -12.99
C GLY A 162 8.31 1.09 -12.53
N ARG A 163 8.15 0.69 -11.25
CA ARG A 163 8.80 -0.48 -10.64
C ARG A 163 7.75 -1.46 -10.12
N ALA A 164 8.09 -2.74 -10.10
CA ALA A 164 7.33 -3.76 -9.36
C ALA A 164 8.10 -4.16 -8.09
N VAL A 165 7.37 -4.39 -7.01
CA VAL A 165 7.96 -4.79 -5.72
C VAL A 165 8.17 -6.30 -5.69
N ALA A 166 9.41 -6.73 -5.42
CA ALA A 166 9.74 -8.11 -5.10
C ALA A 166 10.12 -8.22 -3.61
N THR A 167 9.33 -8.93 -2.82
CA THR A 167 9.68 -9.24 -1.43
C THR A 167 10.44 -10.56 -1.38
N VAL A 168 11.69 -10.50 -0.90
CA VAL A 168 12.56 -11.67 -0.76
C VAL A 168 12.67 -12.04 0.70
N THR A 169 12.25 -13.25 1.04
CA THR A 169 12.43 -13.83 2.39
C THR A 169 13.60 -14.79 2.35
N ALA A 170 14.60 -14.56 3.20
CA ALA A 170 15.82 -15.37 3.28
C ALA A 170 16.27 -15.54 4.74
N ALA A 171 17.03 -16.61 5.03
CA ALA A 171 17.57 -16.86 6.37
C ALA A 171 18.59 -15.81 6.84
N ALA A 172 19.26 -15.15 5.90
CA ALA A 172 20.25 -14.11 6.15
C ALA A 172 20.14 -13.01 5.09
N ALA A 173 20.72 -11.84 5.40
CA ALA A 173 20.76 -10.74 4.44
C ALA A 173 21.50 -11.13 3.16
N LEU A 174 20.97 -10.73 2.01
CA LEU A 174 21.62 -10.88 0.74
C LEU A 174 22.83 -9.94 0.65
N SER A 175 23.93 -10.40 0.06
CA SER A 175 25.01 -9.49 -0.32
C SER A 175 24.54 -8.54 -1.43
N ALA A 176 25.21 -7.39 -1.58
CA ALA A 176 24.91 -6.43 -2.64
C ALA A 176 24.96 -7.09 -4.04
N GLU A 177 25.90 -7.99 -4.26
CA GLU A 177 26.04 -8.72 -5.53
C GLU A 177 24.88 -9.69 -5.75
N GLN A 178 24.47 -10.44 -4.72
CA GLN A 178 23.32 -11.33 -4.78
C GLN A 178 22.02 -10.57 -5.05
N ALA A 179 21.80 -9.45 -4.35
CA ALA A 179 20.64 -8.58 -4.54
C ALA A 179 20.60 -8.01 -5.97
N SER A 180 21.73 -7.52 -6.49
CA SER A 180 21.83 -7.00 -7.86
C SER A 180 21.50 -8.06 -8.91
N ARG A 181 22.11 -9.25 -8.81
CA ARG A 181 21.85 -10.38 -9.73
C ARG A 181 20.40 -10.82 -9.70
N LEU A 182 19.79 -10.88 -8.50
CA LEU A 182 18.40 -11.26 -8.36
C LEU A 182 17.48 -10.21 -8.98
N THR A 183 17.72 -8.93 -8.72
CA THR A 183 16.98 -7.81 -9.32
C THR A 183 17.04 -7.88 -10.86
N GLU A 184 18.21 -8.12 -11.42
CA GLU A 184 18.42 -8.23 -12.87
C GLU A 184 17.65 -9.41 -13.49
N LEU A 185 17.72 -10.57 -12.84
CA LEU A 185 17.00 -11.78 -13.26
C LEU A 185 15.47 -11.54 -13.25
N LEU A 186 14.96 -10.97 -12.16
CA LEU A 186 13.54 -10.68 -12.01
C LEU A 186 13.10 -9.62 -13.01
N SER A 187 13.88 -8.55 -13.21
CA SER A 187 13.58 -7.50 -14.19
C SER A 187 13.48 -8.05 -15.62
N ARG A 188 14.38 -8.96 -16.00
CA ARG A 188 14.31 -9.64 -17.30
C ARG A 188 13.08 -10.54 -17.43
N ARG A 189 12.75 -11.27 -16.36
CA ARG A 189 11.62 -12.22 -16.34
C ARG A 189 10.27 -11.51 -16.44
N TYR A 190 10.10 -10.39 -15.71
CA TYR A 190 8.83 -9.65 -15.62
C TYR A 190 8.75 -8.46 -16.56
N GLY A 191 9.83 -8.12 -17.29
CA GLY A 191 9.82 -7.02 -18.27
C GLY A 191 9.70 -5.63 -17.66
N THR A 192 9.92 -5.49 -16.34
CA THR A 192 9.82 -4.21 -15.62
C THR A 192 10.98 -4.07 -14.64
N LYS A 193 11.24 -2.83 -14.19
CA LYS A 193 12.20 -2.58 -13.11
C LYS A 193 11.69 -3.20 -11.82
N ILE A 194 12.57 -3.85 -11.07
CA ILE A 194 12.21 -4.48 -9.80
C ILE A 194 12.82 -3.69 -8.64
N SER A 195 12.00 -3.37 -7.67
CA SER A 195 12.42 -2.93 -6.34
C SER A 195 12.45 -4.14 -5.41
N LEU A 196 13.60 -4.40 -4.80
CA LEU A 196 13.85 -5.62 -4.02
C LEU A 196 13.81 -5.29 -2.53
N ASN A 197 12.81 -5.82 -1.83
CA ASN A 197 12.65 -5.70 -0.38
C ASN A 197 13.03 -7.02 0.30
N THR A 198 13.98 -7.00 1.23
CA THR A 198 14.47 -8.21 1.90
C THR A 198 13.91 -8.33 3.31
N VAL A 199 13.30 -9.47 3.60
CA VAL A 199 12.86 -9.89 4.93
C VAL A 199 13.77 -11.02 5.41
N ILE A 200 14.38 -10.85 6.58
CA ILE A 200 15.20 -11.90 7.19
C ILE A 200 14.29 -12.75 8.05
N ASP A 201 14.19 -14.03 7.73
CA ASP A 201 13.44 -15.03 8.49
C ASP A 201 14.32 -16.25 8.74
N PRO A 202 14.84 -16.42 9.97
CA PRO A 202 15.71 -17.55 10.32
C PRO A 202 15.03 -18.92 10.21
N THR A 203 13.70 -18.99 10.10
CA THR A 203 12.96 -20.25 9.92
C THR A 203 13.07 -20.80 8.49
N VAL A 204 13.52 -19.99 7.53
CA VAL A 204 13.80 -20.42 6.16
C VAL A 204 15.06 -21.29 6.16
N VAL A 205 14.90 -22.59 5.94
CA VAL A 205 16.02 -23.54 5.90
C VAL A 205 16.70 -23.45 4.54
N GLY A 206 17.62 -22.48 4.40
CA GLY A 206 18.42 -22.27 3.18
C GLY A 206 17.62 -21.88 1.93
N GLY A 207 18.26 -21.21 0.99
CA GLY A 207 17.60 -20.67 -0.19
C GLY A 207 16.88 -19.38 0.07
N LEU A 208 15.91 -19.04 -0.79
CA LEU A 208 15.11 -17.82 -0.68
C LEU A 208 13.71 -18.04 -1.25
N ARG A 209 12.77 -17.25 -0.78
CA ARG A 209 11.40 -17.15 -1.31
C ARG A 209 11.20 -15.74 -1.84
N VAL A 210 10.73 -15.63 -3.08
CA VAL A 210 10.44 -14.35 -3.72
C VAL A 210 8.95 -14.25 -3.96
N GLN A 211 8.36 -13.14 -3.57
CA GLN A 211 6.98 -12.80 -3.89
C GLN A 211 6.93 -11.51 -4.71
N ILE A 212 6.29 -11.56 -5.87
CA ILE A 212 6.03 -10.40 -6.73
C ILE A 212 4.54 -10.39 -7.03
N ALA A 213 3.83 -9.38 -6.53
CA ALA A 213 2.36 -9.36 -6.58
C ALA A 213 1.77 -10.68 -6.04
N ASP A 214 1.05 -11.42 -6.87
CA ASP A 214 0.43 -12.71 -6.52
C ASP A 214 1.33 -13.92 -6.86
N ASP A 215 2.46 -13.68 -7.51
CA ASP A 215 3.38 -14.72 -7.93
C ASP A 215 4.40 -15.03 -6.81
N VAL A 216 4.50 -16.31 -6.43
CA VAL A 216 5.42 -16.77 -5.37
C VAL A 216 6.38 -17.79 -5.96
N ILE A 217 7.67 -17.47 -5.92
CA ILE A 217 8.75 -18.35 -6.35
C ILE A 217 9.46 -18.83 -5.08
N ASP A 218 9.22 -20.08 -4.70
CA ASP A 218 9.89 -20.69 -3.54
C ASP A 218 11.09 -21.53 -3.99
N MET A 219 12.29 -21.02 -3.70
CA MET A 219 13.56 -21.69 -3.98
C MET A 219 14.22 -22.17 -2.68
N SER A 220 13.47 -22.33 -1.60
CA SER A 220 13.99 -22.86 -0.34
C SER A 220 14.40 -24.34 -0.46
N VAL A 221 15.31 -24.75 0.39
CA VAL A 221 15.72 -26.18 0.49
C VAL A 221 14.53 -27.04 0.91
N SER A 222 13.64 -26.51 1.76
CA SER A 222 12.41 -27.19 2.19
C SER A 222 11.48 -27.48 1.02
N SER A 223 11.25 -26.53 0.13
CA SER A 223 10.45 -26.74 -1.08
C SER A 223 11.05 -27.80 -2.01
N ARG A 224 12.37 -27.72 -2.24
CA ARG A 224 13.07 -28.72 -3.07
C ARG A 224 13.02 -30.14 -2.49
N LEU A 225 13.10 -30.26 -1.16
CA LEU A 225 12.96 -31.56 -0.48
C LEU A 225 11.53 -32.08 -0.55
N ALA A 226 10.53 -31.22 -0.46
CA ALA A 226 9.13 -31.60 -0.64
C ALA A 226 8.87 -32.09 -2.06
N ASP A 227 9.36 -31.40 -3.08
CA ASP A 227 9.27 -31.80 -4.49
C ASP A 227 9.95 -33.15 -4.74
N LEU A 228 11.12 -33.35 -4.16
CA LEU A 228 11.84 -34.65 -4.26
C LEU A 228 11.05 -35.79 -3.59
N ARG A 229 10.50 -35.56 -2.41
CA ARG A 229 9.65 -36.58 -1.74
C ARG A 229 8.43 -36.93 -2.56
N GLN A 230 7.78 -35.94 -3.15
CA GLN A 230 6.60 -36.15 -3.99
C GLN A 230 6.96 -36.96 -5.26
N ARG A 231 8.11 -36.68 -5.90
CA ARG A 231 8.58 -37.41 -7.08
C ARG A 231 9.02 -38.85 -6.77
N LEU A 232 9.44 -39.11 -5.52
CA LEU A 232 9.84 -40.44 -5.09
C LEU A 232 8.68 -41.30 -4.56
N ALA A 233 7.55 -40.66 -4.22
CA ALA A 233 6.37 -41.33 -3.69
C ALA A 233 5.30 -41.66 -4.76
N GLY A 234 5.47 -41.20 -6.00
CA GLY A 234 4.62 -41.48 -7.17
C GLY A 234 5.33 -42.26 -8.22
#